data_d0cfec7db41d15923bf12b93826ced13
#
_entry.id   d0cfec7db41d15923bf12b93826ced13
#
_cell.length_a   1.000
_cell.length_b   1.000
_cell.length_c   1.000
_cell.angle_alpha   90.00
_cell.angle_beta   90.00
_cell.angle_gamma   90.00
#
_symmetry.space_group_name_H-M   'P 1'
#
loop_
_entity.id
_entity.type
_entity.pdbx_description
1 polymer ?
#
loop_
_entity_poly.entity_id
_entity_poly.type
_entity_poly.pdbx_seq_one_letter_code
_entity_poly.pdbx_strand_id
1 'polypeptide(L)'
;MNKILNSRVLFLGIDGVGKTTLLYLLKLNELIKAIPTIGFNVEEIKYKDRKITIFDLGGGGKIKPLWKHYMPSTKCILYLINISDKERFNYDLECFNELLEQKKKFGNIPIIILANKFNDKIEFEPEELLSKSNLPPEISPYIIKGNITKKEGLEELLEHIYNNIEFEEVEENINEEKDKDDNNNEQEEPKLEKESYKVTMLGLDDSGKTKILYLLKFNEDVLTLPTIGFNCEKINNPNWEKDISIWDVGGQEKLRPLWVHYFNNIKGLIWVYDISNKKRFEESKNELKNILNNPDMNNNLTILIFANKSDLNANDNIIEDFIEGIKDYLKDRPYFITACSINNIESYKEGLDWLYNNLNIQ
;
A
#
# COMPACT_ATOMS: atom_id res chain seq x y z
N MET A 1 -6.77 23.09 15.19
CA MET A 1 -6.74 22.18 14.00
C MET A 1 -5.38 22.32 13.36
N ASN A 2 -4.52 21.30 13.52
CA ASN A 2 -3.25 21.30 12.81
C ASN A 2 -3.53 20.83 11.38
N LYS A 3 -3.38 21.73 10.42
CA LYS A 3 -3.44 21.39 9.00
C LYS A 3 -2.14 20.72 8.61
N ILE A 4 -2.20 19.48 8.12
CA ILE A 4 -1.05 18.79 7.56
C ILE A 4 -1.07 18.95 6.06
N LEU A 5 0.06 19.35 5.50
CA LEU A 5 0.26 19.42 4.06
C LEU A 5 0.69 18.05 3.53
N ASN A 6 -0.08 17.49 2.60
CA ASN A 6 0.21 16.19 1.97
C ASN A 6 0.42 16.34 0.46
N SER A 7 1.25 15.49 -0.11
CA SER A 7 1.48 15.41 -1.55
C SER A 7 1.67 13.97 -2.02
N ARG A 8 1.10 13.62 -3.18
CA ARG A 8 1.24 12.30 -3.79
C ARG A 8 2.40 12.29 -4.79
N VAL A 9 3.31 11.33 -4.61
CA VAL A 9 4.46 11.10 -5.50
C VAL A 9 4.40 9.67 -6.06
N LEU A 10 4.57 9.52 -7.38
CA LEU A 10 4.67 8.21 -8.03
C LEU A 10 6.14 7.82 -8.21
N PHE A 11 6.53 6.63 -7.75
CA PHE A 11 7.81 6.00 -8.08
C PHE A 11 7.61 5.10 -9.28
N LEU A 12 8.24 5.45 -10.40
CA LEU A 12 8.18 4.74 -11.67
C LEU A 12 9.58 4.37 -12.16
N GLY A 13 9.66 3.52 -13.17
CA GLY A 13 10.90 2.98 -13.74
C GLY A 13 10.78 1.48 -13.89
N ILE A 14 11.70 0.86 -14.63
CA ILE A 14 11.68 -0.59 -14.87
C ILE A 14 11.90 -1.38 -13.57
N ASP A 15 11.71 -2.69 -13.62
CA ASP A 15 11.99 -3.57 -12.49
C ASP A 15 13.49 -3.59 -12.13
N GLY A 16 13.81 -3.76 -10.85
CA GLY A 16 15.19 -3.87 -10.37
C GLY A 16 15.99 -2.56 -10.26
N VAL A 17 15.44 -1.39 -10.60
CA VAL A 17 16.15 -0.09 -10.47
C VAL A 17 16.24 0.47 -9.04
N GLY A 18 15.58 -0.17 -8.08
CA GLY A 18 15.68 0.19 -6.66
C GLY A 18 14.51 0.99 -6.10
N LYS A 19 13.35 1.11 -6.80
CA LYS A 19 12.17 1.86 -6.33
C LYS A 19 11.71 1.46 -4.93
N THR A 20 11.43 0.19 -4.73
CA THR A 20 10.97 -0.34 -3.44
C THR A 20 12.04 -0.26 -2.36
N THR A 21 13.32 -0.44 -2.73
CA THR A 21 14.45 -0.23 -1.80
C THR A 21 14.51 1.22 -1.33
N LEU A 22 14.33 2.17 -2.26
CA LEU A 22 14.25 3.60 -1.94
C LEU A 22 13.06 3.90 -1.02
N LEU A 23 11.88 3.36 -1.33
CA LEU A 23 10.68 3.57 -0.53
C LEU A 23 10.90 3.17 0.94
N TYR A 24 11.39 1.96 1.18
CA TYR A 24 11.64 1.50 2.55
C TYR A 24 12.81 2.20 3.22
N LEU A 25 13.82 2.61 2.47
CA LEU A 25 14.90 3.44 3.00
C LEU A 25 14.39 4.80 3.49
N LEU A 26 13.49 5.43 2.74
CA LEU A 26 12.87 6.70 3.14
C LEU A 26 11.89 6.52 4.31
N LYS A 27 11.20 5.39 4.38
CA LYS A 27 10.20 5.09 5.41
C LYS A 27 10.84 4.68 6.74
N LEU A 28 11.80 3.75 6.69
CA LEU A 28 12.34 3.06 7.87
C LEU A 28 13.79 3.47 8.18
N ASN A 29 14.41 4.26 7.31
CA ASN A 29 15.84 4.58 7.35
C ASN A 29 16.77 3.34 7.26
N GLU A 30 16.23 2.20 6.81
CA GLU A 30 16.93 0.92 6.71
C GLU A 30 16.98 0.43 5.26
N LEU A 31 18.11 -0.20 4.88
CA LEU A 31 18.27 -0.86 3.59
C LEU A 31 17.64 -2.25 3.64
N ILE A 32 16.45 -2.38 3.08
CA ILE A 32 15.77 -3.67 2.94
C ILE A 32 16.01 -4.21 1.54
N LYS A 33 16.44 -5.47 1.46
CA LYS A 33 16.54 -6.17 0.17
C LYS A 33 15.13 -6.47 -0.35
N ALA A 34 14.65 -5.58 -1.22
CA ALA A 34 13.33 -5.73 -1.81
C ALA A 34 13.31 -6.84 -2.87
N ILE A 35 12.22 -7.61 -2.88
CA ILE A 35 11.86 -8.51 -3.98
C ILE A 35 11.19 -7.66 -5.07
N PRO A 36 11.34 -8.00 -6.37
CA PRO A 36 10.67 -7.27 -7.44
C PRO A 36 9.18 -7.08 -7.16
N THR A 37 8.74 -5.83 -7.16
CA THR A 37 7.34 -5.46 -6.86
C THR A 37 6.44 -5.92 -7.99
N ILE A 38 5.52 -6.82 -7.65
CA ILE A 38 4.47 -7.25 -8.55
C ILE A 38 3.17 -6.59 -8.03
N GLY A 39 2.78 -5.47 -8.67
CA GLY A 39 1.69 -4.62 -8.19
C GLY A 39 2.21 -3.24 -7.82
N PHE A 40 1.87 -2.79 -6.64
CA PHE A 40 2.33 -1.49 -6.12
C PHE A 40 2.38 -1.52 -4.58
N ASN A 41 3.16 -0.61 -4.00
CA ASN A 41 3.16 -0.31 -2.57
C ASN A 41 2.75 1.14 -2.38
N VAL A 42 2.10 1.44 -1.27
CA VAL A 42 1.78 2.82 -0.87
C VAL A 42 2.30 3.04 0.54
N GLU A 43 3.11 4.06 0.71
CA GLU A 43 3.65 4.42 2.01
C GLU A 43 3.59 5.93 2.21
N GLU A 44 3.37 6.32 3.45
CA GLU A 44 3.44 7.72 3.87
C GLU A 44 4.75 7.96 4.60
N ILE A 45 5.50 8.96 4.17
CA ILE A 45 6.70 9.44 4.85
C ILE A 45 6.48 10.85 5.36
N LYS A 46 7.07 11.17 6.51
CA LYS A 46 7.11 12.54 7.02
C LYS A 46 8.46 13.14 6.74
N TYR A 47 8.48 14.30 6.09
CA TYR A 47 9.68 15.10 5.89
C TYR A 47 9.44 16.53 6.33
N LYS A 48 10.18 16.98 7.36
CA LYS A 48 9.95 18.26 8.04
C LYS A 48 8.49 18.34 8.55
N ASP A 49 7.74 19.34 8.15
CA ASP A 49 6.34 19.61 8.52
C ASP A 49 5.32 19.05 7.53
N ARG A 50 5.76 18.27 6.51
CA ARG A 50 4.90 17.77 5.44
C ARG A 50 4.87 16.24 5.40
N LYS A 51 3.75 15.71 4.90
CA LYS A 51 3.57 14.30 4.58
C LYS A 51 3.70 14.09 3.08
N ILE A 52 4.35 13.00 2.67
CA ILE A 52 4.50 12.60 1.27
C ILE A 52 3.96 11.18 1.16
N THR A 53 2.87 11.02 0.41
CA THR A 53 2.32 9.70 0.08
C THR A 53 2.98 9.19 -1.19
N ILE A 54 3.75 8.12 -1.08
CA ILE A 54 4.52 7.53 -2.17
C ILE A 54 3.80 6.29 -2.69
N PHE A 55 3.55 6.25 -3.99
CA PHE A 55 3.04 5.08 -4.71
C PHE A 55 4.21 4.46 -5.49
N ASP A 56 4.77 3.35 -5.00
CA ASP A 56 5.81 2.57 -5.68
C ASP A 56 5.15 1.56 -6.62
N LEU A 57 5.15 1.85 -7.90
CA LEU A 57 4.54 0.99 -8.91
C LEU A 57 5.56 0.02 -9.51
N GLY A 58 5.14 -1.25 -9.69
CA GLY A 58 5.93 -2.27 -10.36
C GLY A 58 6.38 -1.83 -11.77
N GLY A 59 7.63 -2.15 -12.12
CA GLY A 59 8.22 -1.82 -13.41
C GLY A 59 8.03 -2.89 -14.50
N GLY A 60 7.39 -4.02 -14.18
CA GLY A 60 7.20 -5.12 -15.14
C GLY A 60 6.19 -4.79 -16.23
N GLY A 61 6.34 -5.42 -17.40
CA GLY A 61 5.56 -5.11 -18.60
C GLY A 61 4.04 -5.16 -18.45
N LYS A 62 3.52 -5.97 -17.51
CA LYS A 62 2.07 -6.04 -17.22
C LYS A 62 1.55 -4.88 -16.38
N ILE A 63 2.41 -4.19 -15.64
CA ILE A 63 2.03 -3.10 -14.72
C ILE A 63 2.15 -1.73 -15.39
N LYS A 64 3.12 -1.55 -16.30
CA LYS A 64 3.33 -0.27 -17.00
C LYS A 64 2.07 0.34 -17.65
N PRO A 65 1.20 -0.42 -18.35
CA PRO A 65 -0.03 0.14 -18.92
C PRO A 65 -0.98 0.74 -17.90
N LEU A 66 -0.77 0.42 -16.63
CA LEU A 66 -1.62 0.81 -15.52
C LEU A 66 -1.12 2.09 -14.82
N TRP A 67 0.10 2.56 -15.10
CA TRP A 67 0.66 3.79 -14.54
C TRP A 67 -0.26 4.99 -14.73
N LYS A 68 -0.94 5.09 -15.88
CA LYS A 68 -1.91 6.15 -16.18
C LYS A 68 -3.06 6.28 -15.16
N HIS A 69 -3.42 5.17 -14.48
CA HIS A 69 -4.51 5.17 -13.51
C HIS A 69 -4.12 5.80 -12.16
N TYR A 70 -2.81 5.91 -11.92
CA TYR A 70 -2.26 6.52 -10.71
C TYR A 70 -1.85 7.98 -10.89
N MET A 71 -1.88 8.49 -12.12
CA MET A 71 -1.53 9.88 -12.43
C MET A 71 -2.55 10.93 -11.91
N PRO A 72 -3.88 10.66 -11.84
CA PRO A 72 -4.80 11.59 -11.18
C PRO A 72 -4.35 11.91 -9.76
N SER A 73 -4.43 13.18 -9.36
CA SER A 73 -3.98 13.69 -8.04
C SER A 73 -2.49 13.53 -7.75
N THR A 74 -1.67 13.08 -8.71
CA THR A 74 -0.21 13.00 -8.55
C THR A 74 0.40 14.38 -8.74
N LYS A 75 1.24 14.77 -7.78
CA LYS A 75 1.93 16.07 -7.79
C LYS A 75 3.35 15.97 -8.33
N CYS A 76 3.93 14.77 -8.36
CA CYS A 76 5.27 14.52 -8.90
C CYS A 76 5.45 13.06 -9.32
N ILE A 77 6.20 12.85 -10.40
CA ILE A 77 6.69 11.54 -10.82
C ILE A 77 8.18 11.47 -10.52
N LEU A 78 8.60 10.50 -9.70
CA LEU A 78 9.98 10.12 -9.54
C LEU A 78 10.27 8.93 -10.44
N TYR A 79 11.01 9.14 -11.51
CA TYR A 79 11.44 8.09 -12.43
C TYR A 79 12.85 7.63 -12.05
N LEU A 80 12.98 6.37 -11.64
CA LEU A 80 14.27 5.77 -11.27
C LEU A 80 14.88 5.06 -12.48
N ILE A 81 16.17 5.30 -12.69
CA ILE A 81 16.98 4.57 -13.68
C ILE A 81 18.24 4.00 -13.01
N ASN A 82 18.73 2.87 -13.54
CA ASN A 82 20.02 2.31 -13.13
C ASN A 82 21.10 2.67 -14.14
N ILE A 83 21.93 3.68 -13.82
CA ILE A 83 23.00 4.14 -14.71
C ILE A 83 24.25 3.24 -14.70
N SER A 84 24.24 2.16 -13.92
CA SER A 84 25.28 1.14 -13.90
C SER A 84 24.97 -0.07 -14.80
N ASP A 85 23.90 -0.01 -15.63
CA ASP A 85 23.41 -1.12 -16.44
C ASP A 85 23.02 -0.63 -17.84
N LYS A 86 24.00 -0.57 -18.73
CA LYS A 86 23.78 -0.12 -20.11
C LYS A 86 23.01 -1.13 -20.95
N GLU A 87 23.02 -2.40 -20.60
CA GLU A 87 22.29 -3.44 -21.36
C GLU A 87 20.77 -3.18 -21.32
N ARG A 88 20.26 -2.63 -20.22
CA ARG A 88 18.84 -2.33 -20.06
C ARG A 88 18.45 -0.92 -20.52
N PHE A 89 19.41 -0.10 -20.99
CA PHE A 89 19.15 1.29 -21.37
C PHE A 89 18.03 1.44 -22.42
N ASN A 90 18.03 0.62 -23.47
CA ASN A 90 16.99 0.70 -24.50
C ASN A 90 15.60 0.38 -23.96
N TYR A 91 15.52 -0.57 -23.04
CA TYR A 91 14.26 -0.91 -22.37
C TYR A 91 13.78 0.21 -21.45
N ASP A 92 14.70 0.86 -20.71
CA ASP A 92 14.40 2.05 -19.91
C ASP A 92 13.89 3.21 -20.79
N LEU A 93 14.53 3.43 -21.94
CA LEU A 93 14.13 4.46 -22.91
C LEU A 93 12.71 4.22 -23.46
N GLU A 94 12.39 2.99 -23.83
CA GLU A 94 11.04 2.60 -24.26
C GLU A 94 10.02 2.88 -23.17
N CYS A 95 10.30 2.46 -21.92
CA CYS A 95 9.43 2.67 -20.79
C CYS A 95 9.23 4.15 -20.45
N PHE A 96 10.29 4.94 -20.54
CA PHE A 96 10.21 6.38 -20.34
C PHE A 96 9.37 7.07 -21.42
N ASN A 97 9.50 6.67 -22.68
CA ASN A 97 8.66 7.18 -23.76
C ASN A 97 7.19 6.79 -23.60
N GLU A 98 6.90 5.56 -23.17
CA GLU A 98 5.52 5.14 -22.81
C GLU A 98 4.95 5.98 -21.67
N LEU A 99 5.75 6.31 -20.65
CA LEU A 99 5.36 7.22 -19.57
C LEU A 99 5.01 8.60 -20.10
N LEU A 100 5.85 9.17 -20.97
CA LEU A 100 5.62 10.50 -21.56
C LEU A 100 4.30 10.54 -22.33
N GLU A 101 4.00 9.49 -23.13
CA GLU A 101 2.72 9.38 -23.84
C GLU A 101 1.51 9.29 -22.90
N GLN A 102 1.61 8.50 -21.84
CA GLN A 102 0.54 8.39 -20.85
C GLN A 102 0.31 9.72 -20.13
N LYS A 103 1.38 10.41 -19.75
CA LYS A 103 1.37 11.69 -19.03
C LYS A 103 0.67 12.82 -19.79
N LYS A 104 0.71 12.83 -21.13
CA LYS A 104 0.07 13.87 -21.96
C LYS A 104 -1.38 14.18 -21.59
N LYS A 105 -2.09 13.18 -21.01
CA LYS A 105 -3.51 13.30 -20.64
C LYS A 105 -3.75 13.94 -19.27
N PHE A 106 -2.70 14.12 -18.46
CA PHE A 106 -2.81 14.49 -17.03
C PHE A 106 -2.13 15.81 -16.69
N GLY A 107 -1.87 16.65 -17.70
CA GLY A 107 -1.30 17.98 -17.51
C GLY A 107 0.19 17.99 -17.19
N ASN A 108 0.65 19.07 -16.59
CA ASN A 108 2.07 19.30 -16.36
C ASN A 108 2.54 18.74 -15.00
N ILE A 109 2.48 17.41 -14.82
CA ILE A 109 3.05 16.76 -13.63
C ILE A 109 4.58 16.84 -13.74
N PRO A 110 5.32 17.44 -12.76
CA PRO A 110 6.78 17.47 -12.79
C PRO A 110 7.39 16.07 -12.71
N ILE A 111 8.53 15.90 -13.39
CA ILE A 111 9.30 14.65 -13.39
C ILE A 111 10.65 14.91 -12.74
N ILE A 112 11.00 14.08 -11.76
CA ILE A 112 12.35 13.97 -11.19
C ILE A 112 12.93 12.66 -11.70
N ILE A 113 14.18 12.67 -12.16
CA ILE A 113 14.92 11.46 -12.52
C ILE A 113 15.95 11.20 -11.43
N LEU A 114 15.83 10.06 -10.75
CA LEU A 114 16.88 9.58 -9.85
C LEU A 114 17.76 8.57 -10.60
N ALA A 115 18.96 9.01 -10.96
CA ALA A 115 19.98 8.20 -11.63
C ALA A 115 20.78 7.42 -10.56
N ASN A 116 20.36 6.18 -10.31
CA ASN A 116 20.91 5.34 -9.26
C ASN A 116 22.15 4.57 -9.72
N LYS A 117 23.26 4.71 -8.98
CA LYS A 117 24.52 3.99 -9.16
C LYS A 117 24.56 2.78 -8.23
N PHE A 118 24.33 1.57 -8.73
CA PHE A 118 24.35 0.38 -7.87
C PHE A 118 25.74 -0.02 -7.36
N ASN A 119 26.75 0.13 -8.19
CA ASN A 119 28.11 -0.36 -7.95
C ASN A 119 29.19 0.68 -8.22
N ASP A 120 28.89 1.96 -8.03
CA ASP A 120 29.77 3.12 -8.27
C ASP A 120 30.24 3.27 -9.74
N LYS A 121 29.88 2.34 -10.62
CA LYS A 121 30.19 2.40 -12.03
C LYS A 121 29.10 3.16 -12.77
N ILE A 122 29.48 4.12 -13.57
CA ILE A 122 28.58 4.84 -14.49
C ILE A 122 28.86 4.29 -15.89
N GLU A 123 27.85 3.68 -16.50
CA GLU A 123 27.92 3.13 -17.85
C GLU A 123 27.26 4.02 -18.90
N PHE A 124 26.34 4.91 -18.45
CA PHE A 124 25.77 5.97 -19.26
C PHE A 124 25.34 7.14 -18.39
N GLU A 125 25.25 8.33 -18.97
CA GLU A 125 24.77 9.51 -18.28
C GLU A 125 23.25 9.65 -18.42
N PRO A 126 22.52 10.11 -17.39
CA PRO A 126 21.06 10.23 -17.45
C PRO A 126 20.58 11.21 -18.53
N GLU A 127 21.40 12.17 -18.91
CA GLU A 127 21.15 13.11 -20.02
C GLU A 127 21.06 12.37 -21.37
N GLU A 128 21.70 11.20 -21.52
CA GLU A 128 21.58 10.35 -22.70
C GLU A 128 20.15 9.81 -22.86
N LEU A 129 19.49 9.45 -21.76
CA LEU A 129 18.07 9.06 -21.78
C LEU A 129 17.19 10.20 -22.28
N LEU A 130 17.39 11.41 -21.75
CA LEU A 130 16.60 12.58 -22.16
C LEU A 130 16.81 12.94 -23.63
N SER A 131 18.06 12.95 -24.09
CA SER A 131 18.40 13.32 -25.49
C SER A 131 17.84 12.34 -26.52
N LYS A 132 17.62 11.07 -26.14
CA LYS A 132 17.07 10.02 -27.01
C LYS A 132 15.58 9.81 -26.85
N SER A 133 14.97 10.40 -25.82
CA SER A 133 13.53 10.26 -25.54
C SER A 133 12.68 11.21 -26.38
N ASN A 134 11.39 10.91 -26.47
CA ASN A 134 10.38 11.78 -27.08
C ASN A 134 9.93 12.89 -26.11
N LEU A 135 10.87 13.47 -25.35
CA LEU A 135 10.59 14.47 -24.34
C LEU A 135 10.07 15.77 -24.99
N PRO A 136 8.86 16.23 -24.64
CA PRO A 136 8.36 17.51 -25.13
C PRO A 136 9.24 18.66 -24.65
N PRO A 137 9.48 19.71 -25.47
CA PRO A 137 10.36 20.83 -25.14
C PRO A 137 9.96 21.60 -23.86
N GLU A 138 8.68 21.57 -23.52
CA GLU A 138 8.12 22.21 -22.33
C GLU A 138 8.35 21.43 -21.03
N ILE A 139 8.80 20.16 -21.11
CA ILE A 139 9.08 19.32 -19.95
C ILE A 139 10.60 19.30 -19.72
N SER A 140 11.02 19.76 -18.55
CA SER A 140 12.41 19.71 -18.11
C SER A 140 12.51 18.90 -16.82
N PRO A 141 12.83 17.60 -16.89
CA PRO A 141 13.01 16.78 -15.70
C PRO A 141 14.18 17.27 -14.85
N TYR A 142 14.01 17.25 -13.51
CA TYR A 142 15.12 17.50 -12.61
C TYR A 142 15.90 16.19 -12.40
N ILE A 143 17.22 16.22 -12.58
CA ILE A 143 18.07 15.05 -12.49
C ILE A 143 18.85 15.07 -11.19
N ILE A 144 18.79 13.95 -10.46
CA ILE A 144 19.59 13.69 -9.26
C ILE A 144 20.43 12.44 -9.53
N LYS A 145 21.75 12.57 -9.38
CA LYS A 145 22.68 11.43 -9.42
C LYS A 145 22.93 10.92 -8.01
N GLY A 146 22.61 9.66 -7.71
CA GLY A 146 22.68 9.13 -6.37
C GLY A 146 23.08 7.66 -6.29
N ASN A 147 23.26 7.19 -5.07
CA ASN A 147 23.45 5.79 -4.74
C ASN A 147 22.56 5.44 -3.55
N ILE A 148 21.45 4.73 -3.82
CA ILE A 148 20.47 4.39 -2.78
C ILE A 148 21.12 3.61 -1.65
N THR A 149 22.04 2.68 -1.94
CA THR A 149 22.68 1.86 -0.91
C THR A 149 23.64 2.66 -0.01
N LYS A 150 24.15 3.78 -0.51
CA LYS A 150 25.00 4.71 0.23
C LYS A 150 24.27 5.94 0.76
N LYS A 151 22.97 6.02 0.51
CA LYS A 151 22.09 7.16 0.84
C LYS A 151 22.50 8.48 0.13
N GLU A 152 23.26 8.40 -0.97
CA GLU A 152 23.66 9.56 -1.76
C GLU A 152 22.47 10.09 -2.58
N GLY A 153 22.28 11.39 -2.62
CA GLY A 153 21.22 12.07 -3.37
C GLY A 153 19.82 12.04 -2.71
N LEU A 154 19.66 11.39 -1.54
CA LEU A 154 18.35 11.28 -0.90
C LEU A 154 17.88 12.59 -0.27
N GLU A 155 18.79 13.30 0.39
CA GLU A 155 18.47 14.60 0.99
C GLU A 155 18.11 15.61 -0.10
N GLU A 156 18.87 15.64 -1.20
CA GLU A 156 18.57 16.48 -2.37
C GLU A 156 17.20 16.16 -2.95
N LEU A 157 16.84 14.87 -3.05
CA LEU A 157 15.53 14.42 -3.52
C LEU A 157 14.41 14.95 -2.62
N LEU A 158 14.52 14.76 -1.32
CA LEU A 158 13.51 15.20 -0.36
C LEU A 158 13.38 16.71 -0.31
N GLU A 159 14.51 17.45 -0.34
CA GLU A 159 14.52 18.90 -0.42
C GLU A 159 13.88 19.42 -1.72
N HIS A 160 14.18 18.77 -2.86
CA HIS A 160 13.59 19.15 -4.12
C HIS A 160 12.07 18.95 -4.13
N ILE A 161 11.59 17.81 -3.61
CA ILE A 161 10.16 17.52 -3.43
C ILE A 161 9.54 18.59 -2.51
N TYR A 162 10.14 18.82 -1.36
CA TYR A 162 9.63 19.76 -0.36
C TYR A 162 9.46 21.19 -0.91
N ASN A 163 10.43 21.67 -1.70
CA ASN A 163 10.48 23.06 -2.14
C ASN A 163 9.73 23.33 -3.46
N ASN A 164 9.52 22.30 -4.31
CA ASN A 164 9.07 22.49 -5.68
C ASN A 164 7.74 21.79 -6.02
N ILE A 165 7.15 21.05 -5.07
CA ILE A 165 5.90 20.34 -5.29
C ILE A 165 4.79 20.98 -4.46
N GLU A 166 3.61 21.09 -5.06
CA GLU A 166 2.42 21.56 -4.35
C GLU A 166 1.97 20.53 -3.31
N PHE A 167 1.65 21.01 -2.13
CA PHE A 167 1.06 20.23 -1.06
C PHE A 167 -0.37 20.72 -0.82
N GLU A 168 -1.29 19.78 -0.69
CA GLU A 168 -2.70 20.05 -0.38
C GLU A 168 -2.90 20.01 1.14
N GLU A 169 -3.74 20.93 1.65
CA GLU A 169 -4.14 20.90 3.06
C GLU A 169 -5.07 19.71 3.29
N VAL A 170 -4.69 18.82 4.21
CA VAL A 170 -5.53 17.71 4.67
C VAL A 170 -5.95 18.00 6.10
N GLU A 171 -7.26 17.98 6.37
CA GLU A 171 -7.76 18.08 7.75
C GLU A 171 -7.46 16.79 8.50
N GLU A 172 -6.60 16.87 9.52
CA GLU A 172 -6.59 15.81 10.53
C GLU A 172 -7.82 15.99 11.43
N ASN A 173 -8.71 15.03 11.43
CA ASN A 173 -9.76 14.93 12.44
C ASN A 173 -9.13 14.52 13.77
N ILE A 174 -8.50 15.49 14.44
CA ILE A 174 -8.08 15.34 15.83
C ILE A 174 -9.24 15.86 16.67
N ASN A 175 -10.01 14.97 17.25
CA ASN A 175 -10.87 15.33 18.38
C ASN A 175 -9.96 15.57 19.59
N GLU A 176 -9.48 16.81 19.74
CA GLU A 176 -8.87 17.26 20.98
C GLU A 176 -9.99 17.57 21.98
N GLU A 177 -10.16 16.72 22.96
CA GLU A 177 -10.77 17.15 24.24
C GLU A 177 -9.82 18.16 24.88
N LYS A 178 -10.37 19.36 25.10
CA LYS A 178 -9.69 20.45 25.80
C LYS A 178 -9.61 20.12 27.26
N ASP A 179 -8.46 19.78 27.77
CA ASP A 179 -8.10 20.04 29.14
C ASP A 179 -7.13 21.21 29.21
N LYS A 180 -7.52 22.16 30.09
CA LYS A 180 -6.79 23.40 30.38
C LYS A 180 -5.73 23.14 31.45
N ASP A 181 -4.69 23.95 31.33
CA ASP A 181 -3.71 24.36 32.35
C ASP A 181 -2.52 23.41 32.58
N ASP A 182 -1.33 23.73 32.23
CA ASP A 182 -0.28 24.44 32.93
C ASP A 182 1.11 24.34 32.25
N ASN A 183 1.81 25.43 32.33
CA ASN A 183 3.20 25.60 31.91
C ASN A 183 4.13 24.50 32.42
N ASN A 184 4.85 23.82 31.53
CA ASN A 184 6.24 23.42 31.77
C ASN A 184 6.97 23.11 30.47
N ASN A 185 8.13 23.74 30.28
CA ASN A 185 9.13 23.42 29.28
C ASN A 185 9.65 21.99 29.52
N GLU A 186 9.18 21.03 28.77
CA GLU A 186 9.83 19.71 28.66
C GLU A 186 10.18 19.44 27.20
N GLN A 187 11.43 19.06 27.02
CA GLN A 187 11.99 18.59 25.75
C GLN A 187 11.17 17.39 25.27
N GLU A 188 10.54 17.49 24.11
CA GLU A 188 9.83 16.35 23.48
C GLU A 188 10.83 15.22 23.23
N GLU A 189 10.74 14.16 24.04
CA GLU A 189 11.32 12.87 23.73
C GLU A 189 10.67 12.31 22.43
N PRO A 190 11.43 11.61 21.57
CA PRO A 190 10.87 11.01 20.37
C PRO A 190 9.75 10.04 20.77
N LYS A 191 8.52 10.29 20.33
CA LYS A 191 7.39 9.37 20.53
C LYS A 191 7.79 8.00 19.99
N LEU A 192 7.97 7.02 20.88
CA LEU A 192 8.11 5.62 20.51
C LEU A 192 6.96 5.23 19.56
N GLU A 193 7.28 4.60 18.44
CA GLU A 193 6.25 4.04 17.56
C GLU A 193 5.37 3.08 18.35
N LYS A 194 4.05 3.26 18.28
CA LYS A 194 3.11 2.33 18.91
C LYS A 194 3.33 0.93 18.34
N GLU A 195 3.43 -0.07 19.20
CA GLU A 195 3.41 -1.47 18.77
C GLU A 195 2.15 -1.74 17.94
N SER A 196 2.22 -2.67 17.01
CA SER A 196 1.08 -3.04 16.18
C SER A 196 0.74 -4.53 16.25
N TYR A 197 -0.56 -4.83 16.20
CA TYR A 197 -1.03 -6.20 16.02
C TYR A 197 -0.92 -6.59 14.54
N LYS A 198 -0.28 -7.73 14.26
CA LYS A 198 -0.23 -8.28 12.91
C LYS A 198 -1.53 -9.02 12.59
N VAL A 199 -2.22 -8.57 11.54
CA VAL A 199 -3.46 -9.17 11.02
C VAL A 199 -3.27 -9.50 9.55
N THR A 200 -3.65 -10.70 9.11
CA THR A 200 -3.59 -11.07 7.70
C THR A 200 -4.98 -11.00 7.07
N MET A 201 -5.09 -10.35 5.90
CA MET A 201 -6.32 -10.26 5.12
C MET A 201 -6.23 -11.19 3.91
N LEU A 202 -7.10 -12.19 3.87
CA LEU A 202 -7.19 -13.23 2.84
C LEU A 202 -8.58 -13.28 2.21
N GLY A 203 -8.67 -13.99 1.10
CA GLY A 203 -9.88 -14.18 0.31
C GLY A 203 -9.53 -14.31 -1.16
N LEU A 204 -10.47 -14.73 -1.97
CA LEU A 204 -10.24 -14.93 -3.40
C LEU A 204 -9.85 -13.62 -4.09
N ASP A 205 -9.26 -13.71 -5.28
CA ASP A 205 -9.08 -12.57 -6.15
C ASP A 205 -10.44 -11.93 -6.47
N ASP A 206 -10.44 -10.61 -6.68
CA ASP A 206 -11.62 -9.78 -6.92
C ASP A 206 -12.65 -9.72 -5.77
N SER A 207 -12.32 -10.24 -4.57
CA SER A 207 -13.19 -10.08 -3.40
C SER A 207 -13.19 -8.67 -2.79
N GLY A 208 -12.26 -7.81 -3.20
CA GLY A 208 -12.17 -6.41 -2.79
C GLY A 208 -11.21 -6.12 -1.63
N LYS A 209 -10.35 -7.07 -1.23
CA LYS A 209 -9.39 -6.93 -0.12
C LYS A 209 -8.58 -5.64 -0.17
N THR A 210 -7.84 -5.44 -1.24
CA THR A 210 -6.97 -4.28 -1.43
C THR A 210 -7.76 -2.97 -1.41
N LYS A 211 -8.96 -2.98 -1.99
CA LYS A 211 -9.86 -1.83 -1.96
C LYS A 211 -10.28 -1.46 -0.55
N ILE A 212 -10.66 -2.46 0.24
CA ILE A 212 -10.99 -2.30 1.67
C ILE A 212 -9.78 -1.74 2.43
N LEU A 213 -8.60 -2.31 2.23
CA LEU A 213 -7.38 -1.86 2.91
C LEU A 213 -7.11 -0.37 2.68
N TYR A 214 -7.16 0.08 1.43
CA TYR A 214 -6.89 1.49 1.12
C TYR A 214 -8.03 2.42 1.51
N LEU A 215 -9.27 1.95 1.44
CA LEU A 215 -10.41 2.70 1.95
C LEU A 215 -10.28 2.95 3.45
N LEU A 216 -9.87 1.95 4.22
CA LEU A 216 -9.62 2.06 5.65
C LEU A 216 -8.41 2.95 5.97
N LYS A 217 -7.37 2.91 5.13
CA LYS A 217 -6.13 3.67 5.35
C LYS A 217 -6.27 5.14 4.99
N PHE A 218 -6.84 5.43 3.81
CA PHE A 218 -6.85 6.77 3.23
C PHE A 218 -8.22 7.44 3.26
N ASN A 219 -9.28 6.70 3.65
CA ASN A 219 -10.68 7.14 3.58
C ASN A 219 -11.10 7.59 2.16
N GLU A 220 -10.43 7.03 1.13
CA GLU A 220 -10.65 7.35 -0.28
C GLU A 220 -10.88 6.07 -1.09
N ASP A 221 -11.75 6.17 -2.12
CA ASP A 221 -11.94 5.11 -3.11
C ASP A 221 -10.78 5.12 -4.12
N VAL A 222 -9.74 4.34 -3.84
CA VAL A 222 -8.57 4.20 -4.71
C VAL A 222 -8.82 3.10 -5.74
N LEU A 223 -8.45 3.36 -7.00
CA LEU A 223 -8.46 2.32 -8.02
C LEU A 223 -7.41 1.26 -7.68
N THR A 224 -7.86 0.01 -7.52
CA THR A 224 -6.99 -1.11 -7.16
C THR A 224 -6.83 -2.09 -8.32
N LEU A 225 -5.67 -2.74 -8.37
CA LEU A 225 -5.35 -3.81 -9.29
C LEU A 225 -5.28 -5.14 -8.55
N PRO A 226 -5.43 -6.27 -9.26
CA PRO A 226 -5.22 -7.58 -8.65
C PRO A 226 -3.84 -7.67 -7.99
N THR A 227 -3.82 -7.91 -6.69
CA THR A 227 -2.59 -8.01 -5.90
C THR A 227 -1.83 -9.27 -6.28
N ILE A 228 -0.56 -9.09 -6.68
CA ILE A 228 0.38 -10.18 -6.87
C ILE A 228 1.47 -10.00 -5.82
N GLY A 229 1.47 -10.86 -4.79
CA GLY A 229 2.28 -10.67 -3.59
C GLY A 229 1.41 -10.22 -2.42
N PHE A 230 1.81 -9.18 -1.73
CA PHE A 230 1.06 -8.62 -0.59
C PHE A 230 1.23 -7.10 -0.52
N ASN A 231 0.28 -6.45 0.15
CA ASN A 231 0.41 -5.08 0.64
C ASN A 231 0.35 -5.10 2.17
N CYS A 232 1.01 -4.17 2.83
CA CYS A 232 0.96 -4.05 4.29
C CYS A 232 0.72 -2.61 4.67
N GLU A 233 -0.38 -2.36 5.38
CA GLU A 233 -0.74 -1.04 5.86
C GLU A 233 -0.97 -1.04 7.36
N LYS A 234 -0.51 0.02 8.01
CA LYS A 234 -0.79 0.27 9.41
C LYS A 234 -2.05 1.13 9.52
N ILE A 235 -3.09 0.57 10.14
CA ILE A 235 -4.35 1.27 10.41
C ILE A 235 -4.31 1.76 11.84
N ASN A 236 -4.53 3.06 12.00
CA ASN A 236 -4.51 3.75 13.27
C ASN A 236 -5.96 4.14 13.65
N ASN A 237 -6.28 4.02 14.93
CA ASN A 237 -7.50 4.57 15.48
C ASN A 237 -7.13 5.29 16.79
N PRO A 238 -7.61 6.54 17.02
CA PRO A 238 -7.31 7.28 18.24
C PRO A 238 -7.68 6.54 19.53
N ASN A 239 -8.70 5.69 19.47
CA ASN A 239 -9.21 4.92 20.60
C ASN A 239 -8.44 3.61 20.85
N TRP A 240 -7.45 3.26 20.01
CA TRP A 240 -6.67 2.05 20.13
C TRP A 240 -5.33 2.33 20.82
N GLU A 241 -4.95 1.48 21.77
CA GLU A 241 -3.63 1.56 22.41
C GLU A 241 -2.51 1.15 21.46
N LYS A 242 -2.78 0.17 20.58
CA LYS A 242 -1.88 -0.35 19.55
C LYS A 242 -2.52 -0.21 18.18
N ASP A 243 -1.70 -0.05 17.15
CA ASP A 243 -2.19 -0.02 15.79
C ASP A 243 -2.46 -1.45 15.27
N ILE A 244 -3.16 -1.57 14.12
CA ILE A 244 -3.29 -2.83 13.40
C ILE A 244 -2.48 -2.75 12.11
N SER A 245 -1.52 -3.65 11.92
CA SER A 245 -0.81 -3.84 10.64
C SER A 245 -1.52 -4.93 9.84
N ILE A 246 -2.24 -4.53 8.79
CA ILE A 246 -3.00 -5.44 7.92
C ILE A 246 -2.15 -5.84 6.72
N TRP A 247 -1.96 -7.15 6.56
CA TRP A 247 -1.27 -7.77 5.44
C TRP A 247 -2.30 -8.28 4.43
N ASP A 248 -2.58 -7.51 3.38
CA ASP A 248 -3.44 -7.91 2.26
C ASP A 248 -2.67 -8.80 1.29
N VAL A 249 -3.01 -10.08 1.23
CA VAL A 249 -2.30 -11.06 0.40
C VAL A 249 -3.11 -11.39 -0.85
N GLY A 250 -2.42 -11.52 -1.99
CA GLY A 250 -3.02 -11.84 -3.28
C GLY A 250 -3.86 -13.12 -3.27
N GLY A 251 -5.09 -13.04 -3.82
CA GLY A 251 -6.09 -14.11 -3.79
C GLY A 251 -6.12 -14.99 -5.05
N GLN A 252 -5.27 -14.73 -6.05
CA GLN A 252 -5.20 -15.55 -7.27
C GLN A 252 -4.83 -16.99 -6.94
N GLU A 253 -5.43 -17.96 -7.62
CA GLU A 253 -5.26 -19.39 -7.38
C GLU A 253 -3.78 -19.80 -7.28
N LYS A 254 -2.93 -19.27 -8.15
CA LYS A 254 -1.47 -19.53 -8.18
C LYS A 254 -0.73 -19.02 -6.93
N LEU A 255 -1.30 -18.05 -6.20
CA LEU A 255 -0.68 -17.44 -5.03
C LEU A 255 -1.16 -18.05 -3.71
N ARG A 256 -2.32 -18.72 -3.70
CA ARG A 256 -2.91 -19.28 -2.47
C ARG A 256 -2.00 -20.28 -1.73
N PRO A 257 -1.18 -21.13 -2.39
CA PRO A 257 -0.21 -21.96 -1.70
C PRO A 257 0.80 -21.18 -0.86
N LEU A 258 1.01 -19.89 -1.16
CA LEU A 258 1.93 -19.01 -0.43
C LEU A 258 1.30 -18.40 0.84
N TRP A 259 0.00 -18.50 1.04
CA TRP A 259 -0.69 -17.92 2.20
C TRP A 259 -0.16 -18.43 3.54
N VAL A 260 0.33 -19.66 3.59
CA VAL A 260 0.93 -20.27 4.79
C VAL A 260 2.11 -19.46 5.34
N HIS A 261 2.86 -18.76 4.49
CA HIS A 261 3.99 -17.94 4.92
C HIS A 261 3.57 -16.71 5.72
N TYR A 262 2.29 -16.33 5.65
CA TYR A 262 1.74 -15.16 6.35
C TYR A 262 1.04 -15.52 7.66
N PHE A 263 1.01 -16.81 8.06
CA PHE A 263 0.37 -17.25 9.30
C PHE A 263 1.23 -17.06 10.55
N ASN A 264 2.54 -16.83 10.39
CA ASN A 264 3.45 -16.67 11.52
C ASN A 264 3.17 -15.37 12.30
N ASN A 265 2.98 -15.53 13.62
CA ASN A 265 2.79 -14.44 14.58
C ASN A 265 1.60 -13.52 14.29
N ILE A 266 0.59 -13.98 13.56
CA ILE A 266 -0.64 -13.22 13.38
C ILE A 266 -1.53 -13.33 14.62
N LYS A 267 -2.20 -12.22 14.95
CA LYS A 267 -3.19 -12.14 16.03
C LYS A 267 -4.62 -12.24 15.51
N GLY A 268 -4.84 -11.87 14.25
CA GLY A 268 -6.15 -11.91 13.62
C GLY A 268 -6.08 -12.29 12.15
N LEU A 269 -7.19 -12.83 11.66
CA LEU A 269 -7.46 -13.11 10.25
C LEU A 269 -8.68 -12.30 9.80
N ILE A 270 -8.54 -11.55 8.72
CA ILE A 270 -9.65 -10.95 8.01
C ILE A 270 -9.90 -11.81 6.76
N TRP A 271 -11.08 -12.40 6.66
CA TRP A 271 -11.52 -13.09 5.44
C TRP A 271 -12.48 -12.21 4.66
N VAL A 272 -12.21 -12.01 3.37
CA VAL A 272 -13.07 -11.19 2.50
C VAL A 272 -13.64 -12.06 1.40
N TYR A 273 -14.98 -12.11 1.28
CA TYR A 273 -15.64 -12.76 0.16
C TYR A 273 -16.69 -11.86 -0.48
N ASP A 274 -16.88 -12.04 -1.79
CA ASP A 274 -17.84 -11.31 -2.61
C ASP A 274 -19.19 -12.00 -2.56
N ILE A 275 -20.18 -11.41 -1.85
CA ILE A 275 -21.51 -12.01 -1.74
C ILE A 275 -22.33 -11.91 -3.03
N SER A 276 -21.94 -11.04 -3.95
CA SER A 276 -22.62 -10.89 -5.24
C SER A 276 -22.25 -12.02 -6.22
N ASN A 277 -21.10 -12.69 -6.01
CA ASN A 277 -20.57 -13.72 -6.90
C ASN A 277 -20.94 -15.15 -6.44
N LYS A 278 -22.18 -15.55 -6.72
CA LYS A 278 -22.68 -16.89 -6.34
C LYS A 278 -21.85 -18.04 -6.90
N LYS A 279 -21.19 -17.87 -8.06
CA LYS A 279 -20.38 -18.93 -8.68
C LYS A 279 -19.12 -19.25 -7.89
N ARG A 280 -18.57 -18.27 -7.17
CA ARG A 280 -17.36 -18.42 -6.37
C ARG A 280 -17.62 -18.57 -4.87
N PHE A 281 -18.87 -18.63 -4.46
CA PHE A 281 -19.27 -18.75 -3.07
C PHE A 281 -18.72 -20.02 -2.41
N GLU A 282 -18.94 -21.18 -3.06
CA GLU A 282 -18.42 -22.46 -2.56
C GLU A 282 -16.89 -22.54 -2.61
N GLU A 283 -16.26 -21.98 -3.65
CA GLU A 283 -14.79 -21.85 -3.73
C GLU A 283 -14.25 -21.07 -2.51
N SER A 284 -14.83 -19.91 -2.23
CA SER A 284 -14.42 -19.05 -1.09
C SER A 284 -14.59 -19.78 0.25
N LYS A 285 -15.71 -20.47 0.43
CA LYS A 285 -16.01 -21.24 1.64
C LYS A 285 -15.00 -22.38 1.85
N ASN A 286 -14.68 -23.12 0.78
CA ASN A 286 -13.74 -24.22 0.84
C ASN A 286 -12.29 -23.75 1.11
N GLU A 287 -11.88 -22.64 0.52
CA GLU A 287 -10.56 -22.06 0.81
C GLU A 287 -10.43 -21.60 2.27
N LEU A 288 -11.47 -20.99 2.83
CA LEU A 288 -11.44 -20.64 4.25
C LEU A 288 -11.37 -21.89 5.15
N LYS A 289 -12.10 -22.97 4.83
CA LYS A 289 -11.99 -24.25 5.54
C LYS A 289 -10.56 -24.80 5.51
N ASN A 290 -9.93 -24.77 4.34
CA ASN A 290 -8.55 -25.24 4.16
C ASN A 290 -7.58 -24.45 5.06
N ILE A 291 -7.74 -23.14 5.13
CA ILE A 291 -6.93 -22.27 6.00
C ILE A 291 -7.17 -22.59 7.48
N LEU A 292 -8.43 -22.67 7.91
CA LEU A 292 -8.78 -22.92 9.31
C LEU A 292 -8.34 -24.30 9.81
N ASN A 293 -8.21 -25.27 8.91
CA ASN A 293 -7.69 -26.62 9.18
C ASN A 293 -6.16 -26.74 9.07
N ASN A 294 -5.48 -25.69 8.59
CA ASN A 294 -4.04 -25.76 8.43
C ASN A 294 -3.36 -25.90 9.81
N PRO A 295 -2.44 -26.84 10.00
CA PRO A 295 -1.75 -27.04 11.29
C PRO A 295 -0.90 -25.86 11.73
N ASP A 296 -0.43 -25.03 10.78
CA ASP A 296 0.36 -23.82 11.07
C ASP A 296 -0.54 -22.64 11.51
N MET A 297 -1.86 -22.80 11.42
CA MET A 297 -2.81 -21.77 11.84
C MET A 297 -3.05 -21.82 13.35
N ASN A 298 -2.85 -20.68 14.04
CA ASN A 298 -3.10 -20.59 15.46
C ASN A 298 -4.58 -20.91 15.82
N ASN A 299 -4.78 -21.77 16.81
CA ASN A 299 -6.12 -22.13 17.27
C ASN A 299 -6.82 -20.98 18.05
N ASN A 300 -6.08 -20.03 18.58
CA ASN A 300 -6.61 -18.89 19.32
C ASN A 300 -6.76 -17.62 18.46
N LEU A 301 -6.83 -17.77 17.14
CA LEU A 301 -6.88 -16.65 16.20
C LEU A 301 -8.28 -16.00 16.22
N THR A 302 -8.33 -14.68 16.35
CA THR A 302 -9.57 -13.91 16.14
C THR A 302 -9.86 -13.76 14.65
N ILE A 303 -11.10 -14.02 14.23
CA ILE A 303 -11.49 -14.05 12.81
C ILE A 303 -12.56 -12.99 12.54
N LEU A 304 -12.26 -12.08 11.62
CA LEU A 304 -13.23 -11.14 11.06
C LEU A 304 -13.58 -11.56 9.63
N ILE A 305 -14.86 -11.64 9.31
CA ILE A 305 -15.33 -12.00 7.97
C ILE A 305 -16.10 -10.83 7.38
N PHE A 306 -15.60 -10.29 6.28
CA PHE A 306 -16.29 -9.29 5.48
C PHE A 306 -17.06 -9.94 4.34
N ALA A 307 -18.40 -9.93 4.45
CA ALA A 307 -19.32 -10.26 3.36
C ALA A 307 -19.46 -9.03 2.45
N ASN A 308 -18.52 -8.88 1.53
CA ASN A 308 -18.30 -7.67 0.76
C ASN A 308 -19.23 -7.57 -0.48
N LYS A 309 -19.38 -6.33 -0.99
CA LYS A 309 -20.22 -5.96 -2.13
C LYS A 309 -21.72 -6.21 -1.87
N SER A 310 -22.16 -5.98 -0.63
CA SER A 310 -23.55 -6.16 -0.20
C SER A 310 -24.55 -5.26 -0.92
N ASP A 311 -24.08 -4.16 -1.48
CA ASP A 311 -24.86 -3.25 -2.31
C ASP A 311 -25.24 -3.82 -3.70
N LEU A 312 -24.53 -4.85 -4.17
CA LEU A 312 -24.78 -5.45 -5.49
C LEU A 312 -25.75 -6.62 -5.46
N ASN A 313 -25.99 -7.24 -4.31
CA ASN A 313 -26.96 -8.33 -4.17
C ASN A 313 -27.27 -8.61 -2.68
N ALA A 314 -28.51 -8.43 -2.29
CA ALA A 314 -29.01 -8.80 -0.98
C ALA A 314 -29.86 -10.07 -1.10
N ASN A 315 -29.24 -11.22 -0.97
CA ASN A 315 -29.98 -12.43 -0.62
C ASN A 315 -29.79 -12.62 0.88
N ASP A 316 -30.82 -12.44 1.67
CA ASP A 316 -30.76 -12.33 3.14
C ASP A 316 -30.12 -13.56 3.83
N ASN A 317 -30.13 -14.72 3.18
CA ASN A 317 -29.63 -15.98 3.78
C ASN A 317 -28.15 -16.32 3.42
N ILE A 318 -27.49 -15.56 2.54
CA ILE A 318 -26.15 -15.92 2.04
C ILE A 318 -25.08 -15.89 3.13
N ILE A 319 -25.24 -15.03 4.12
CA ILE A 319 -24.33 -14.91 5.26
C ILE A 319 -24.54 -16.09 6.23
N GLU A 320 -25.79 -16.46 6.48
CA GLU A 320 -26.13 -17.62 7.30
C GLU A 320 -25.63 -18.91 6.67
N ASP A 321 -25.83 -19.10 5.35
CA ASP A 321 -25.31 -20.23 4.59
C ASP A 321 -23.77 -20.32 4.61
N PHE A 322 -23.10 -19.16 4.61
CA PHE A 322 -21.64 -19.11 4.71
C PHE A 322 -21.16 -19.62 6.08
N ILE A 323 -21.75 -19.08 7.16
CA ILE A 323 -21.40 -19.46 8.53
C ILE A 323 -21.72 -20.93 8.79
N GLU A 324 -22.91 -21.38 8.43
CA GLU A 324 -23.28 -22.79 8.62
C GLU A 324 -22.28 -23.72 7.94
N GLY A 325 -21.81 -23.33 6.75
CA GLY A 325 -20.84 -24.10 6.00
C GLY A 325 -19.44 -24.17 6.63
N ILE A 326 -19.03 -23.21 7.46
CA ILE A 326 -17.67 -23.17 8.07
C ILE A 326 -17.67 -23.37 9.59
N LYS A 327 -18.82 -23.48 10.21
CA LYS A 327 -19.02 -23.49 11.68
C LYS A 327 -18.13 -24.52 12.40
N ASP A 328 -18.07 -25.74 11.90
CA ASP A 328 -17.25 -26.82 12.50
C ASP A 328 -15.73 -26.54 12.44
N TYR A 329 -15.31 -25.65 11.52
CA TYR A 329 -13.91 -25.26 11.32
C TYR A 329 -13.52 -24.06 12.17
N LEU A 330 -14.47 -23.23 12.58
CA LEU A 330 -14.23 -22.10 13.47
C LEU A 330 -13.78 -22.58 14.85
N LYS A 331 -14.29 -23.72 15.32
CA LYS A 331 -14.02 -24.28 16.66
C LYS A 331 -14.36 -23.23 17.75
N ASP A 332 -13.44 -23.01 18.69
CA ASP A 332 -13.57 -22.05 19.79
C ASP A 332 -13.02 -20.64 19.44
N ARG A 333 -12.66 -20.41 18.17
CA ARG A 333 -12.10 -19.11 17.73
C ARG A 333 -13.15 -18.02 17.80
N PRO A 334 -12.86 -16.87 18.44
CA PRO A 334 -13.74 -15.71 18.34
C PRO A 334 -13.90 -15.28 16.88
N TYR A 335 -15.13 -15.10 16.44
CA TYR A 335 -15.38 -14.63 15.07
C TYR A 335 -16.51 -13.62 15.01
N PHE A 336 -16.44 -12.74 14.00
CA PHE A 336 -17.50 -11.81 13.65
C PHE A 336 -17.65 -11.77 12.14
N ILE A 337 -18.87 -11.69 11.67
CA ILE A 337 -19.19 -11.52 10.25
C ILE A 337 -20.08 -10.30 10.07
N THR A 338 -19.77 -9.48 9.07
CA THR A 338 -20.59 -8.32 8.74
C THR A 338 -20.74 -8.14 7.24
N ALA A 339 -21.95 -7.76 6.80
CA ALA A 339 -22.20 -7.32 5.45
C ALA A 339 -21.61 -5.93 5.25
N CYS A 340 -20.82 -5.76 4.22
CA CYS A 340 -20.14 -4.50 3.96
C CYS A 340 -20.09 -4.14 2.47
N SER A 341 -19.93 -2.85 2.21
CA SER A 341 -19.88 -2.27 0.89
C SER A 341 -19.00 -1.02 0.89
N ILE A 342 -18.34 -0.72 -0.23
CA ILE A 342 -17.58 0.52 -0.41
C ILE A 342 -18.46 1.78 -0.25
N ASN A 343 -19.77 1.64 -0.40
CA ASN A 343 -20.73 2.73 -0.21
C ASN A 343 -21.05 2.96 1.28
N ASN A 344 -20.62 2.07 2.18
CA ASN A 344 -20.79 2.17 3.63
C ASN A 344 -19.50 1.82 4.35
N ILE A 345 -18.59 2.80 4.47
CA ILE A 345 -17.27 2.65 5.10
C ILE A 345 -17.39 2.25 6.58
N GLU A 346 -18.42 2.73 7.26
CA GLU A 346 -18.60 2.45 8.69
C GLU A 346 -18.72 0.96 8.99
N SER A 347 -19.34 0.17 8.08
CA SER A 347 -19.44 -1.29 8.26
C SER A 347 -18.07 -1.99 8.33
N TYR A 348 -17.05 -1.46 7.65
CA TYR A 348 -15.68 -1.96 7.78
C TYR A 348 -15.01 -1.52 9.07
N LYS A 349 -15.25 -0.28 9.52
CA LYS A 349 -14.69 0.26 10.76
C LYS A 349 -15.25 -0.47 11.96
N GLU A 350 -16.56 -0.70 12.02
CA GLU A 350 -17.21 -1.49 13.08
C GLU A 350 -16.64 -2.90 13.17
N GLY A 351 -16.41 -3.55 12.03
CA GLY A 351 -15.74 -4.86 11.97
C GLY A 351 -14.33 -4.81 12.54
N LEU A 352 -13.55 -3.79 12.17
CA LEU A 352 -12.19 -3.62 12.68
C LEU A 352 -12.15 -3.31 14.18
N ASP A 353 -13.04 -2.49 14.69
CA ASP A 353 -13.14 -2.19 16.12
C ASP A 353 -13.52 -3.45 16.91
N TRP A 354 -14.42 -4.26 16.38
CA TRP A 354 -14.71 -5.57 16.99
C TRP A 354 -13.45 -6.46 16.98
N LEU A 355 -12.75 -6.55 15.85
CA LEU A 355 -11.50 -7.33 15.74
C LEU A 355 -10.50 -6.85 16.80
N TYR A 356 -10.22 -5.55 16.84
CA TYR A 356 -9.28 -4.94 17.78
C TYR A 356 -9.58 -5.30 19.23
N ASN A 357 -10.84 -5.14 19.66
CA ASN A 357 -11.27 -5.42 21.02
C ASN A 357 -11.09 -6.89 21.41
N ASN A 358 -11.08 -7.80 20.43
CA ASN A 358 -10.90 -9.24 20.65
C ASN A 358 -9.44 -9.70 20.45
N LEU A 359 -8.53 -8.88 19.89
CA LEU A 359 -7.10 -9.19 19.84
C LEU A 359 -6.40 -9.07 21.18
N ASN A 360 -6.95 -8.30 22.13
CA ASN A 360 -6.36 -8.03 23.45
C ASN A 360 -6.70 -9.13 24.50
N ILE A 361 -7.62 -10.04 24.20
CA ILE A 361 -8.12 -11.05 25.16
C ILE A 361 -7.24 -12.31 25.18
N GLN A 362 -6.16 -12.34 24.41
CA GLN A 362 -5.31 -13.53 24.23
C GLN A 362 -3.91 -13.38 24.83
#